data_eb4072728f099a60767bdaf231319f68
#
_entry.id   eb4072728f099a60767bdaf231319f68
#
_cell.length_a   1.000
_cell.length_b   1.000
_cell.length_c   1.000
_cell.angle_alpha   90.00
_cell.angle_beta   90.00
_cell.angle_gamma   90.00
#
_symmetry.space_group_name_H-M   'P 1'
#
loop_
_entity.id
_entity.type
_entity.pdbx_description
1 polymer ?
#
loop_
_entity_poly.entity_id
_entity_poly.type
_entity_poly.pdbx_seq_one_letter_code
_entity_poly.pdbx_strand_id
1 'polypeptide(L)'
;MKLSFYGADQCVTGSCHCLEVNGKNILIDCGLQQGRDEVNNEALPFHPGSIDFVLITHAHIDHTGRVPMLVKQGFQGRILTTRVTANLMDIMLLDSAHIQESDAEWKNRKAARSGAPKVEPLYTIEDAENVKQYVTTCEYGEDVELCEGVSVRFDDAGHLLGSACITVTATENGVTKKLIFSGDLGNVDQPIIRDPSHFGGADYVIMESTYGNRNHTEVWSYTEDLAKIIDDTMAKGGNVVIPAFAVGRTQELLYFIREIKDKQLVKSNPDFPVYIDSPLARRATTIFTGDLDGYLDADALALVQDGTHMFNFSNLRMTETVEESKGLNEDGIPKVIISASGMCDAGRIRHHLKHNLWKPECTIVFVGYQGEGTLGRSLLEGVRSVKLFGEEIAVHAKIVNFQGLSSHADRDHLLAWIADIKAPKPQHVFIVHGDREVAPYFAESVEKLGFTAHAPQYTEVYDLIEDQIVAPGYLPERKAKAVGGQRVSSAYERLVALGQRMVDVIHRSKGRDNKTLGRWADQLRQLLDKWEES
;
A
#
# COMPACT_ATOMS: atom_id res chain seq x y z
N MET A 1 28.62 -8.30 5.25
CA MET A 1 27.43 -7.95 4.43
C MET A 1 26.21 -8.40 5.17
N LYS A 2 25.30 -7.47 5.54
CA LYS A 2 24.13 -7.80 6.38
C LYS A 2 22.84 -7.31 5.76
N LEU A 3 21.77 -8.07 5.91
CA LEU A 3 20.41 -7.71 5.53
C LEU A 3 19.55 -7.59 6.78
N SER A 4 18.92 -6.42 6.99
CA SER A 4 18.04 -6.14 8.11
C SER A 4 16.61 -5.90 7.62
N PHE A 5 15.62 -6.39 8.37
CA PHE A 5 14.21 -6.30 8.05
C PHE A 5 13.54 -5.29 8.99
N TYR A 6 13.03 -4.18 8.44
CA TYR A 6 12.49 -3.04 9.19
C TYR A 6 11.03 -2.72 8.86
N GLY A 7 10.36 -3.61 8.14
CA GLY A 7 8.95 -3.49 7.80
C GLY A 7 8.52 -4.43 6.69
N ALA A 8 7.22 -4.62 6.56
CA ALA A 8 6.57 -5.68 5.80
C ALA A 8 6.98 -7.10 6.24
N ASP A 9 7.40 -7.24 7.49
CA ASP A 9 7.83 -8.49 8.11
C ASP A 9 6.63 -9.16 8.76
N GLN A 10 6.04 -10.15 8.07
CA GLN A 10 4.77 -10.79 8.42
C GLN A 10 3.60 -9.78 8.56
N CYS A 11 3.61 -8.76 7.70
CA CYS A 11 2.54 -7.79 7.47
C CYS A 11 2.60 -7.28 6.02
N VAL A 12 1.50 -6.72 5.53
CA VAL A 12 1.35 -6.31 4.12
C VAL A 12 1.58 -4.82 3.88
N THR A 13 2.14 -4.09 4.85
CA THR A 13 2.41 -2.65 4.70
C THR A 13 3.70 -2.24 5.38
N GLY A 14 4.25 -1.11 4.95
CA GLY A 14 5.44 -0.52 5.58
C GLY A 14 6.75 -1.13 5.14
N SER A 15 6.86 -1.59 3.88
CA SER A 15 8.07 -2.22 3.33
C SER A 15 9.31 -1.38 3.57
N CYS A 16 10.33 -1.99 4.18
CA CYS A 16 11.58 -1.33 4.50
C CYS A 16 12.66 -2.36 4.86
N HIS A 17 13.65 -2.54 4.00
CA HIS A 17 14.76 -3.46 4.23
C HIS A 17 16.07 -2.70 4.10
N CYS A 18 17.11 -3.11 4.83
CA CYS A 18 18.40 -2.44 4.80
C CYS A 18 19.52 -3.42 4.50
N LEU A 19 20.26 -3.18 3.42
CA LEU A 19 21.49 -3.87 3.09
C LEU A 19 22.68 -3.03 3.56
N GLU A 20 23.48 -3.61 4.47
CA GLU A 20 24.77 -3.06 4.90
C GLU A 20 25.88 -3.75 4.13
N VAL A 21 26.67 -2.99 3.37
CA VAL A 21 27.79 -3.48 2.57
C VAL A 21 28.86 -2.40 2.42
N ASN A 22 30.14 -2.75 2.58
CA ASN A 22 31.29 -1.83 2.48
C ASN A 22 31.14 -0.56 3.33
N GLY A 23 30.47 -0.66 4.50
CA GLY A 23 30.17 0.48 5.38
C GLY A 23 29.11 1.44 4.83
N LYS A 24 28.37 1.04 3.80
CA LYS A 24 27.21 1.75 3.25
C LYS A 24 25.92 1.08 3.68
N ASN A 25 24.90 1.91 3.97
CA ASN A 25 23.55 1.48 4.29
C ASN A 25 22.61 1.81 3.13
N ILE A 26 22.05 0.79 2.51
CA ILE A 26 21.17 0.89 1.34
C ILE A 26 19.80 0.42 1.78
N LEU A 27 18.82 1.33 1.84
CA LEU A 27 17.42 0.96 2.05
C LEU A 27 16.79 0.48 0.75
N ILE A 28 15.98 -0.55 0.84
CA ILE A 28 15.04 -0.96 -0.20
C ILE A 28 13.66 -0.67 0.36
N ASP A 29 13.00 0.32 -0.24
CA ASP A 29 11.76 0.95 0.20
C ASP A 29 11.86 1.65 1.57
N CYS A 30 10.89 2.54 1.84
CA CYS A 30 10.69 3.21 3.13
C CYS A 30 9.20 3.52 3.28
N GLY A 31 8.41 2.48 3.48
CA GLY A 31 6.96 2.50 3.39
C GLY A 31 6.26 2.90 4.68
N LEU A 32 5.03 3.42 4.53
CA LEU A 32 4.14 3.75 5.64
C LEU A 32 3.36 2.51 6.06
N GLN A 33 3.30 2.22 7.36
CA GLN A 33 2.41 1.20 7.90
C GLN A 33 0.96 1.68 7.85
N GLN A 34 0.04 0.82 7.47
CA GLN A 34 -1.37 1.15 7.31
C GLN A 34 -2.28 0.12 7.99
N GLY A 35 -3.48 0.55 8.37
CA GLY A 35 -4.51 -0.33 8.90
C GLY A 35 -4.13 -0.99 10.23
N ARG A 36 -4.25 -2.31 10.30
CA ARG A 36 -3.93 -3.09 11.50
C ARG A 36 -2.45 -3.24 11.77
N ASP A 37 -1.65 -3.14 10.74
CA ASP A 37 -0.20 -3.29 10.80
C ASP A 37 0.49 -2.03 11.29
N GLU A 38 -0.26 -0.93 11.42
CA GLU A 38 0.24 0.33 11.97
C GLU A 38 0.55 0.17 13.46
N VAL A 39 1.82 -0.04 13.76
CA VAL A 39 2.36 -0.06 15.12
C VAL A 39 2.91 1.30 15.49
N ASN A 40 3.86 1.80 14.69
CA ASN A 40 4.49 3.10 14.91
C ASN A 40 5.09 3.65 13.61
N ASN A 41 4.45 4.67 13.04
CA ASN A 41 4.99 5.39 11.89
C ASN A 41 5.87 6.58 12.29
N GLU A 42 5.88 7.01 13.56
CA GLU A 42 6.58 8.20 14.03
C GLU A 42 8.08 7.98 14.23
N ALA A 43 8.52 6.72 14.35
CA ALA A 43 9.92 6.36 14.57
C ALA A 43 10.45 5.45 13.45
N LEU A 44 11.67 5.72 13.01
CA LEU A 44 12.46 4.81 12.18
C LEU A 44 13.36 3.96 13.09
N PRO A 45 13.54 2.66 12.80
CA PRO A 45 14.38 1.77 13.62
C PRO A 45 15.89 1.99 13.41
N PHE A 46 16.27 3.01 12.66
CA PHE A 46 17.64 3.40 12.33
C PHE A 46 17.77 4.93 12.32
N HIS A 47 19.00 5.41 12.31
CA HIS A 47 19.27 6.86 12.23
C HIS A 47 19.21 7.31 10.74
N PRO A 48 18.33 8.24 10.34
CA PRO A 48 18.16 8.67 8.95
C PRO A 48 19.45 9.15 8.27
N GLY A 49 20.29 9.88 8.99
CA GLY A 49 21.58 10.37 8.48
C GLY A 49 22.64 9.30 8.26
N SER A 50 22.40 8.04 8.69
CA SER A 50 23.30 6.92 8.39
C SER A 50 22.97 6.19 7.09
N ILE A 51 21.86 6.54 6.44
CA ILE A 51 21.45 5.92 5.17
C ILE A 51 22.12 6.63 4.01
N ASP A 52 22.85 5.88 3.19
CA ASP A 52 23.56 6.40 2.02
C ASP A 52 22.68 6.41 0.76
N PHE A 53 21.83 5.38 0.60
CA PHE A 53 20.99 5.19 -0.58
C PHE A 53 19.61 4.64 -0.20
N VAL A 54 18.60 5.03 -0.98
CA VAL A 54 17.28 4.42 -0.96
C VAL A 54 16.94 3.95 -2.36
N LEU A 55 16.59 2.69 -2.52
CA LEU A 55 16.12 2.09 -3.76
C LEU A 55 14.61 1.90 -3.62
N ILE A 56 13.82 2.51 -4.51
CA ILE A 56 12.36 2.41 -4.46
C ILE A 56 11.89 1.44 -5.54
N THR A 57 11.18 0.41 -5.13
CA THR A 57 10.61 -0.61 -6.02
C THR A 57 9.43 -0.05 -6.82
N HIS A 58 8.50 0.63 -6.18
CA HIS A 58 7.34 1.24 -6.82
C HIS A 58 6.71 2.35 -5.96
N ALA A 59 5.70 3.03 -6.49
CA ALA A 59 5.22 4.28 -5.91
C ALA A 59 4.18 4.16 -4.80
N HIS A 60 3.67 2.97 -4.46
CA HIS A 60 2.66 2.83 -3.41
C HIS A 60 3.14 3.35 -2.05
N ILE A 61 2.22 3.85 -1.24
CA ILE A 61 2.52 4.52 0.04
C ILE A 61 3.11 3.58 1.07
N ASP A 62 2.78 2.31 1.04
CA ASP A 62 3.37 1.27 1.88
C ASP A 62 4.81 0.88 1.47
N HIS A 63 5.33 1.46 0.37
CA HIS A 63 6.73 1.38 -0.08
C HIS A 63 7.46 2.72 -0.04
N THR A 64 6.74 3.85 -0.09
CA THR A 64 7.35 5.19 -0.19
C THR A 64 6.95 6.15 0.92
N GLY A 65 5.89 5.85 1.65
CA GLY A 65 5.18 6.83 2.46
C GLY A 65 5.94 7.40 3.66
N ARG A 66 7.10 6.84 4.05
CA ARG A 66 7.98 7.44 5.07
C ARG A 66 9.22 8.12 4.48
N VAL A 67 9.37 8.15 3.16
CA VAL A 67 10.49 8.85 2.50
C VAL A 67 10.52 10.35 2.85
N PRO A 68 9.41 11.11 2.87
CA PRO A 68 9.44 12.51 3.31
C PRO A 68 9.90 12.68 4.76
N MET A 69 9.49 11.76 5.65
CA MET A 69 9.93 11.76 7.03
C MET A 69 11.43 11.44 7.16
N LEU A 70 11.94 10.51 6.34
CA LEU A 70 13.36 10.17 6.28
C LEU A 70 14.19 11.42 5.91
N VAL A 71 13.77 12.16 4.88
CA VAL A 71 14.41 13.42 4.44
C VAL A 71 14.33 14.49 5.53
N LYS A 72 13.14 14.72 6.09
CA LYS A 72 12.92 15.66 7.20
C LYS A 72 13.83 15.39 8.40
N GLN A 73 14.12 14.14 8.70
CA GLN A 73 14.93 13.71 9.84
C GLN A 73 16.43 13.62 9.54
N GLY A 74 16.90 14.11 8.38
CA GLY A 74 18.32 14.32 8.10
C GLY A 74 18.98 13.36 7.13
N PHE A 75 18.21 12.62 6.32
CA PHE A 75 18.75 11.90 5.18
C PHE A 75 19.39 12.86 4.17
N GLN A 76 20.62 12.52 3.71
CA GLN A 76 21.40 13.31 2.77
C GLN A 76 21.92 12.47 1.60
N GLY A 77 21.46 11.22 1.49
CA GLY A 77 21.87 10.29 0.46
C GLY A 77 21.16 10.50 -0.87
N ARG A 78 21.13 9.46 -1.70
CA ARG A 78 20.47 9.46 -3.01
C ARG A 78 19.33 8.44 -3.03
N ILE A 79 18.21 8.82 -3.61
CA ILE A 79 17.05 7.95 -3.86
C ILE A 79 17.10 7.56 -5.34
N LEU A 80 17.11 6.26 -5.64
CA LEU A 80 17.12 5.74 -7.00
C LEU A 80 15.86 4.92 -7.25
N THR A 81 15.22 5.17 -8.39
CA THR A 81 14.02 4.45 -8.83
C THR A 81 13.84 4.60 -10.34
N THR A 82 12.85 3.91 -10.92
CA THR A 82 12.52 4.11 -12.32
C THR A 82 11.92 5.51 -12.56
N ARG A 83 12.06 6.03 -13.78
CA ARG A 83 11.55 7.35 -14.17
C ARG A 83 10.05 7.48 -13.92
N VAL A 84 9.28 6.46 -14.24
CA VAL A 84 7.81 6.49 -14.06
C VAL A 84 7.43 6.38 -12.58
N THR A 85 8.09 5.53 -11.81
CA THR A 85 7.91 5.46 -10.36
C THR A 85 8.20 6.80 -9.70
N ALA A 86 9.26 7.51 -10.10
CA ALA A 86 9.57 8.84 -9.56
C ALA A 86 8.43 9.84 -9.78
N ASN A 87 7.81 9.84 -10.97
CA ASN A 87 6.68 10.72 -11.29
C ASN A 87 5.42 10.36 -10.48
N LEU A 88 5.13 9.07 -10.32
CA LEU A 88 3.99 8.61 -9.53
C LEU A 88 4.21 8.85 -8.03
N MET A 89 5.40 8.58 -7.53
CA MET A 89 5.79 8.82 -6.13
C MET A 89 5.60 10.29 -5.76
N ASP A 90 6.00 11.22 -6.63
CA ASP A 90 5.83 12.65 -6.40
C ASP A 90 4.38 13.02 -6.11
N ILE A 91 3.45 12.63 -6.97
CA ILE A 91 2.03 12.96 -6.79
C ILE A 91 1.40 12.22 -5.60
N MET A 92 1.86 11.01 -5.29
CA MET A 92 1.34 10.20 -4.19
C MET A 92 1.82 10.71 -2.83
N LEU A 93 3.08 11.11 -2.71
CA LEU A 93 3.62 11.69 -1.47
C LEU A 93 2.97 13.03 -1.14
N LEU A 94 2.71 13.88 -2.16
CA LEU A 94 1.99 15.14 -1.97
C LEU A 94 0.54 14.91 -1.52
N ASP A 95 -0.15 13.91 -2.08
CA ASP A 95 -1.51 13.56 -1.67
C ASP A 95 -1.54 13.01 -0.23
N SER A 96 -0.58 12.15 0.10
CA SER A 96 -0.41 11.61 1.46
C SER A 96 -0.13 12.72 2.48
N ALA A 97 0.73 13.67 2.16
CA ALA A 97 1.03 14.82 3.01
C ALA A 97 -0.22 15.67 3.25
N HIS A 98 -0.97 15.97 2.19
CA HIS A 98 -2.22 16.73 2.28
C HIS A 98 -3.27 16.04 3.18
N ILE A 99 -3.41 14.72 3.07
CA ILE A 99 -4.30 13.93 3.94
C ILE A 99 -3.84 14.03 5.39
N GLN A 100 -2.56 13.88 5.68
CA GLN A 100 -2.01 13.94 7.04
C GLN A 100 -2.16 15.33 7.67
N GLU A 101 -1.90 16.41 6.91
CA GLU A 101 -2.14 17.79 7.38
C GLU A 101 -3.62 18.03 7.69
N SER A 102 -4.52 17.62 6.79
CA SER A 102 -5.97 17.74 6.98
C SER A 102 -6.48 16.97 8.21
N ASP A 103 -5.94 15.76 8.44
CA ASP A 103 -6.26 14.94 9.60
C ASP A 103 -5.74 15.57 10.90
N ALA A 104 -4.52 16.11 10.89
CA ALA A 104 -3.94 16.81 12.02
C ALA A 104 -4.76 18.06 12.36
N GLU A 105 -5.14 18.87 11.37
CA GLU A 105 -6.00 20.02 11.57
C GLU A 105 -7.36 19.65 12.16
N TRP A 106 -7.99 18.59 11.64
CA TRP A 106 -9.27 18.12 12.16
C TRP A 106 -9.16 17.65 13.62
N LYS A 107 -8.12 16.87 13.94
CA LYS A 107 -7.82 16.44 15.32
C LYS A 107 -7.57 17.65 16.23
N ASN A 108 -6.83 18.65 15.76
CA ASN A 108 -6.49 19.86 16.51
C ASN A 108 -7.71 20.75 16.75
N ARG A 109 -8.66 20.85 15.80
CA ARG A 109 -9.94 21.52 16.02
C ARG A 109 -10.77 20.85 17.12
N LYS A 110 -10.71 19.52 17.24
CA LYS A 110 -11.35 18.78 18.36
C LYS A 110 -10.57 18.95 19.66
N ALA A 111 -9.24 18.85 19.62
CA ALA A 111 -8.36 19.01 20.77
C ALA A 111 -8.54 20.39 21.43
N ALA A 112 -8.67 21.45 20.65
CA ALA A 112 -8.93 22.80 21.15
C ALA A 112 -10.20 22.91 22.02
N ARG A 113 -11.21 22.04 21.79
CA ARG A 113 -12.44 22.00 22.57
C ARG A 113 -12.35 21.14 23.84
N SER A 114 -11.39 20.20 23.87
CA SER A 114 -11.21 19.25 24.98
C SER A 114 -9.99 19.54 25.85
N GLY A 115 -9.15 20.54 25.47
CA GLY A 115 -7.88 20.83 26.13
C GLY A 115 -6.79 19.76 25.90
N ALA A 116 -6.97 18.88 24.90
CA ALA A 116 -5.97 17.87 24.55
C ALA A 116 -4.76 18.50 23.83
N PRO A 117 -3.56 17.88 23.86
CA PRO A 117 -2.39 18.38 23.16
C PRO A 117 -2.62 18.39 21.64
N LYS A 118 -1.94 19.31 20.96
CA LYS A 118 -1.94 19.35 19.48
C LYS A 118 -1.20 18.14 18.92
N VAL A 119 -1.67 17.67 17.77
CA VAL A 119 -1.04 16.61 16.97
C VAL A 119 -0.41 17.25 15.74
N GLU A 120 0.80 16.86 15.41
CA GLU A 120 1.49 17.25 14.18
C GLU A 120 1.40 16.13 13.14
N PRO A 121 1.38 16.44 11.84
CA PRO A 121 1.49 15.42 10.80
C PRO A 121 2.91 14.81 10.82
N LEU A 122 3.06 13.58 10.37
CA LEU A 122 4.38 12.93 10.26
C LEU A 122 5.31 13.78 9.37
N TYR A 123 4.76 14.33 8.29
CA TYR A 123 5.42 15.26 7.38
C TYR A 123 4.38 16.17 6.72
N THR A 124 4.84 17.29 6.22
CA THR A 124 4.05 18.32 5.54
C THR A 124 4.16 18.18 4.03
N ILE A 125 3.36 18.97 3.29
CA ILE A 125 3.49 19.10 1.82
C ILE A 125 4.90 19.58 1.45
N GLU A 126 5.45 20.54 2.19
CA GLU A 126 6.82 21.04 1.98
C GLU A 126 7.87 19.93 2.16
N ASP A 127 7.72 19.08 3.20
CA ASP A 127 8.60 17.93 3.41
C ASP A 127 8.52 16.94 2.23
N ALA A 128 7.33 16.71 1.67
CA ALA A 128 7.13 15.86 0.52
C ALA A 128 7.73 16.46 -0.78
N GLU A 129 7.57 17.75 -1.01
CA GLU A 129 8.20 18.46 -2.14
C GLU A 129 9.74 18.39 -2.09
N ASN A 130 10.31 18.44 -0.89
CA ASN A 130 11.75 18.36 -0.68
C ASN A 130 12.36 17.00 -1.08
N VAL A 131 11.58 15.93 -1.19
CA VAL A 131 12.07 14.62 -1.63
C VAL A 131 12.69 14.67 -3.02
N LYS A 132 12.15 15.48 -3.94
CA LYS A 132 12.57 15.56 -5.35
C LYS A 132 14.07 15.81 -5.53
N GLN A 133 14.69 16.61 -4.67
CA GLN A 133 16.11 16.96 -4.79
C GLN A 133 17.06 15.78 -4.56
N TYR A 134 16.57 14.69 -3.96
CA TYR A 134 17.35 13.48 -3.68
C TYR A 134 17.12 12.38 -4.72
N VAL A 135 16.09 12.52 -5.58
CA VAL A 135 15.67 11.49 -6.53
C VAL A 135 16.53 11.51 -7.80
N THR A 136 17.04 10.36 -8.15
CA THR A 136 17.70 10.07 -9.43
C THR A 136 16.93 8.92 -10.09
N THR A 137 16.80 8.95 -11.39
CA THR A 137 16.06 7.93 -12.13
C THR A 137 16.96 7.06 -12.99
N CYS A 138 16.52 5.83 -13.23
CA CYS A 138 17.08 4.90 -14.22
C CYS A 138 15.96 4.30 -15.07
N GLU A 139 16.33 3.65 -16.16
CA GLU A 139 15.38 2.89 -17.00
C GLU A 139 15.48 1.39 -16.68
N TYR A 140 14.48 0.62 -17.10
CA TYR A 140 14.53 -0.84 -16.95
C TYR A 140 15.71 -1.44 -17.70
N GLY A 141 16.32 -2.44 -17.08
CA GLY A 141 17.43 -3.19 -17.67
C GLY A 141 18.78 -2.45 -17.66
N GLU A 142 18.84 -1.24 -17.11
CA GLU A 142 20.08 -0.47 -16.96
C GLU A 142 20.84 -0.89 -15.70
N ASP A 143 22.13 -1.25 -15.87
CA ASP A 143 23.04 -1.50 -14.74
C ASP A 143 23.60 -0.17 -14.24
N VAL A 144 23.27 0.19 -13.00
CA VAL A 144 23.71 1.43 -12.35
C VAL A 144 24.72 1.11 -11.27
N GLU A 145 25.93 1.65 -11.37
CA GLU A 145 26.91 1.62 -10.26
C GLU A 145 26.44 2.57 -9.16
N LEU A 146 26.07 2.01 -8.02
CA LEU A 146 25.59 2.77 -6.87
C LEU A 146 26.74 3.37 -6.06
N CYS A 147 27.74 2.56 -5.76
CA CYS A 147 29.02 2.90 -5.14
C CYS A 147 30.03 1.79 -5.42
N GLU A 148 31.28 1.97 -5.00
CA GLU A 148 32.35 0.97 -5.20
C GLU A 148 31.92 -0.42 -4.70
N GLY A 149 31.96 -1.39 -5.62
CA GLY A 149 31.58 -2.77 -5.37
C GLY A 149 30.08 -3.04 -5.26
N VAL A 150 29.22 -2.07 -5.58
CA VAL A 150 27.77 -2.26 -5.56
C VAL A 150 27.14 -1.72 -6.85
N SER A 151 26.49 -2.60 -7.61
CA SER A 151 25.66 -2.24 -8.75
C SER A 151 24.23 -2.70 -8.55
N VAL A 152 23.30 -1.96 -9.17
CA VAL A 152 21.86 -2.25 -9.08
C VAL A 152 21.23 -2.21 -10.47
N ARG A 153 20.18 -2.99 -10.66
CA ARG A 153 19.40 -3.04 -11.88
C ARG A 153 17.93 -3.16 -11.53
N PHE A 154 17.10 -2.42 -12.25
CA PHE A 154 15.66 -2.40 -12.11
C PHE A 154 15.04 -3.13 -13.31
N ASP A 155 14.23 -4.16 -13.05
CA ASP A 155 13.53 -4.93 -14.07
C ASP A 155 12.03 -4.93 -13.72
N ASP A 156 11.15 -4.95 -14.73
CA ASP A 156 9.71 -4.78 -14.51
C ASP A 156 9.12 -5.83 -13.55
N ALA A 157 8.40 -5.39 -12.54
CA ALA A 157 7.71 -6.24 -11.58
C ALA A 157 6.25 -6.54 -11.97
N GLY A 158 5.72 -5.87 -13.00
CA GLY A 158 4.37 -6.11 -13.52
C GLY A 158 3.21 -5.73 -12.59
N HIS A 159 3.48 -4.98 -11.50
CA HIS A 159 2.49 -4.66 -10.47
C HIS A 159 1.82 -3.30 -10.65
N LEU A 160 2.61 -2.30 -10.96
CA LEU A 160 2.20 -0.93 -11.21
C LEU A 160 3.07 -0.36 -12.31
N LEU A 161 2.58 0.60 -13.08
CA LEU A 161 3.37 1.26 -14.09
C LEU A 161 4.67 1.83 -13.48
N GLY A 162 5.81 1.37 -13.96
CA GLY A 162 7.13 1.73 -13.42
C GLY A 162 7.62 0.87 -12.26
N SER A 163 6.81 -0.07 -11.73
CA SER A 163 7.22 -0.96 -10.64
C SER A 163 8.40 -1.85 -11.03
N ALA A 164 9.30 -2.11 -10.09
CA ALA A 164 10.50 -2.88 -10.38
C ALA A 164 10.83 -3.92 -9.32
N CYS A 165 11.27 -5.07 -9.80
CA CYS A 165 12.16 -5.93 -9.04
C CYS A 165 13.57 -5.35 -9.09
N ILE A 166 14.26 -5.32 -7.96
CA ILE A 166 15.61 -4.74 -7.87
C ILE A 166 16.65 -5.83 -7.68
N THR A 167 17.55 -5.97 -8.64
CA THR A 167 18.75 -6.81 -8.49
C THR A 167 19.88 -5.97 -7.92
N VAL A 168 20.45 -6.39 -6.79
CA VAL A 168 21.63 -5.80 -6.18
C VAL A 168 22.79 -6.79 -6.29
N THR A 169 23.88 -6.40 -6.94
CA THR A 169 25.13 -7.15 -6.96
C THR A 169 26.14 -6.43 -6.08
N ALA A 170 26.55 -7.07 -4.99
CA ALA A 170 27.40 -6.45 -3.97
C ALA A 170 28.65 -7.30 -3.72
N THR A 171 29.81 -6.65 -3.73
CA THR A 171 31.10 -7.27 -3.45
C THR A 171 31.73 -6.67 -2.20
N GLU A 172 31.99 -7.48 -1.18
CA GLU A 172 32.66 -7.09 0.05
C GLU A 172 33.75 -8.09 0.42
N ASN A 173 34.95 -7.61 0.70
CA ASN A 173 36.11 -8.43 1.04
C ASN A 173 36.39 -9.57 0.03
N GLY A 174 36.16 -9.33 -1.27
CA GLY A 174 36.35 -10.30 -2.34
C GLY A 174 35.24 -11.35 -2.49
N VAL A 175 34.18 -11.27 -1.69
CA VAL A 175 32.96 -12.10 -1.80
C VAL A 175 31.88 -11.31 -2.50
N THR A 176 31.36 -11.82 -3.61
CA THR A 176 30.25 -11.23 -4.36
C THR A 176 28.96 -11.98 -4.05
N LYS A 177 27.90 -11.25 -3.76
CA LYS A 177 26.55 -11.77 -3.57
C LYS A 177 25.58 -11.03 -4.48
N LYS A 178 24.64 -11.77 -5.07
CA LYS A 178 23.56 -11.24 -5.88
C LYS A 178 22.22 -11.43 -5.16
N LEU A 179 21.52 -10.32 -4.88
CA LEU A 179 20.23 -10.30 -4.22
C LEU A 179 19.17 -9.83 -5.21
N ILE A 180 17.98 -10.41 -5.16
CA ILE A 180 16.80 -9.94 -5.87
C ILE A 180 15.73 -9.55 -4.85
N PHE A 181 15.29 -8.31 -4.88
CA PHE A 181 14.13 -7.80 -4.14
C PHE A 181 12.96 -7.73 -5.11
N SER A 182 11.91 -8.49 -4.86
CA SER A 182 10.76 -8.54 -5.78
C SER A 182 9.99 -7.21 -5.84
N GLY A 183 10.02 -6.42 -4.76
CA GLY A 183 8.94 -5.47 -4.52
C GLY A 183 7.63 -6.22 -4.49
N ASP A 184 6.57 -5.59 -4.97
CA ASP A 184 5.30 -6.26 -5.23
C ASP A 184 5.29 -6.84 -6.64
N LEU A 185 4.96 -8.11 -6.76
CA LEU A 185 4.88 -8.82 -8.03
C LEU A 185 3.48 -8.71 -8.62
N GLY A 186 3.44 -8.36 -9.89
CA GLY A 186 2.19 -8.25 -10.62
C GLY A 186 1.55 -9.58 -10.97
N ASN A 187 0.24 -9.52 -11.19
CA ASN A 187 -0.47 -10.60 -11.84
C ASN A 187 -0.10 -10.63 -13.33
N VAL A 188 -0.30 -11.75 -14.00
CA VAL A 188 -0.03 -11.89 -15.43
C VAL A 188 -1.22 -11.42 -16.27
N ASP A 189 -0.97 -11.10 -17.56
CA ASP A 189 -1.97 -10.67 -18.54
C ASP A 189 -2.80 -9.45 -18.09
N GLN A 190 -2.20 -8.54 -17.29
CA GLN A 190 -2.84 -7.28 -16.94
C GLN A 190 -2.73 -6.28 -18.10
N PRO A 191 -3.78 -5.48 -18.37
CA PRO A 191 -3.70 -4.48 -19.42
C PRO A 191 -2.73 -3.36 -19.06
N ILE A 192 -2.13 -2.73 -20.07
CA ILE A 192 -1.26 -1.55 -20.00
C ILE A 192 0.18 -1.87 -19.60
N ILE A 193 0.40 -2.73 -18.62
CA ILE A 193 1.72 -3.04 -18.05
C ILE A 193 2.17 -4.44 -18.45
N ARG A 194 3.49 -4.63 -18.48
CA ARG A 194 4.08 -5.94 -18.82
C ARG A 194 3.99 -6.92 -17.66
N ASP A 195 4.07 -8.19 -17.98
CA ASP A 195 4.22 -9.24 -16.96
C ASP A 195 5.55 -9.11 -16.19
N PRO A 196 5.63 -9.66 -14.97
CA PRO A 196 6.85 -9.68 -14.18
C PRO A 196 8.04 -10.28 -14.95
N SER A 197 9.19 -9.63 -14.84
CA SER A 197 10.43 -10.07 -15.49
C SER A 197 10.93 -11.40 -14.95
N HIS A 198 11.64 -12.15 -15.81
CA HIS A 198 12.34 -13.38 -15.47
C HIS A 198 13.81 -13.10 -15.13
N PHE A 199 14.37 -13.82 -14.15
CA PHE A 199 15.70 -13.54 -13.64
C PHE A 199 16.69 -14.67 -13.94
N GLY A 200 17.94 -14.27 -14.17
CA GLY A 200 19.09 -15.15 -14.05
C GLY A 200 19.29 -15.61 -12.60
N GLY A 201 20.38 -16.29 -12.30
CA GLY A 201 20.65 -16.78 -10.96
C GLY A 201 20.82 -15.67 -9.92
N ALA A 202 20.55 -15.98 -8.65
CA ALA A 202 20.76 -15.13 -7.49
C ALA A 202 21.26 -15.96 -6.31
N ASP A 203 21.95 -15.31 -5.34
CA ASP A 203 22.30 -15.96 -4.06
C ASP A 203 21.15 -15.85 -3.06
N TYR A 204 20.44 -14.72 -3.05
CA TYR A 204 19.34 -14.44 -2.13
C TYR A 204 18.17 -13.82 -2.87
N VAL A 205 16.95 -14.14 -2.42
CA VAL A 205 15.72 -13.53 -2.92
C VAL A 205 14.88 -13.04 -1.73
N ILE A 206 14.42 -11.82 -1.82
CA ILE A 206 13.47 -11.20 -0.87
C ILE A 206 12.19 -10.97 -1.66
N MET A 207 11.14 -11.76 -1.38
CA MET A 207 9.93 -11.74 -2.18
C MET A 207 8.66 -11.57 -1.38
N GLU A 208 7.68 -10.90 -2.02
CA GLU A 208 6.34 -10.71 -1.47
C GLU A 208 5.56 -12.01 -1.31
N SER A 209 4.52 -11.95 -0.49
CA SER A 209 3.59 -13.07 -0.27
C SER A 209 2.16 -12.64 0.02
N THR A 210 1.71 -11.51 -0.54
CA THR A 210 0.39 -10.93 -0.30
C THR A 210 -0.74 -11.95 -0.49
N TYR A 211 -0.69 -12.71 -1.57
CA TYR A 211 -1.62 -13.80 -1.86
C TYR A 211 -0.99 -15.20 -1.75
N GLY A 212 0.06 -15.35 -0.97
CA GLY A 212 0.81 -16.63 -0.82
C GLY A 212 -0.01 -17.84 -0.37
N ASN A 213 -1.24 -17.65 0.09
CA ASN A 213 -2.12 -18.73 0.57
C ASN A 213 -3.32 -19.02 -0.33
N ARG A 214 -3.50 -18.30 -1.45
CA ARG A 214 -4.67 -18.47 -2.34
C ARG A 214 -4.41 -18.03 -3.76
N ASN A 215 -5.21 -18.56 -4.67
CA ASN A 215 -5.25 -18.15 -6.07
C ASN A 215 -6.40 -17.17 -6.31
N HIS A 216 -6.27 -16.38 -7.37
CA HIS A 216 -7.35 -15.54 -7.86
C HIS A 216 -8.44 -16.39 -8.51
N THR A 217 -9.66 -15.88 -8.50
CA THR A 217 -10.74 -16.49 -9.27
C THR A 217 -10.49 -16.17 -10.74
N GLU A 218 -10.47 -17.18 -11.59
CA GLU A 218 -10.42 -16.96 -13.05
C GLU A 218 -11.62 -16.15 -13.49
N VAL A 219 -11.35 -15.08 -14.25
CA VAL A 219 -12.38 -14.24 -14.89
C VAL A 219 -12.16 -14.33 -16.38
N TRP A 220 -13.17 -14.83 -17.08
CA TRP A 220 -13.08 -15.10 -18.52
C TRP A 220 -13.18 -13.85 -19.39
N SER A 221 -13.79 -12.75 -18.88
CA SER A 221 -13.95 -11.53 -19.64
C SER A 221 -14.30 -10.34 -18.75
N TYR A 222 -13.29 -9.53 -18.43
CA TYR A 222 -13.50 -8.30 -17.64
C TYR A 222 -14.35 -7.27 -18.37
N THR A 223 -14.17 -7.13 -19.66
CA THR A 223 -14.85 -6.14 -20.49
C THR A 223 -16.35 -6.43 -20.58
N GLU A 224 -16.73 -7.68 -20.91
CA GLU A 224 -18.14 -8.08 -21.07
C GLU A 224 -18.88 -8.11 -19.75
N ASP A 225 -18.25 -8.58 -18.68
CA ASP A 225 -18.87 -8.62 -17.34
C ASP A 225 -19.09 -7.21 -16.79
N LEU A 226 -18.12 -6.31 -16.93
CA LEU A 226 -18.27 -4.92 -16.55
C LEU A 226 -19.33 -4.22 -17.39
N ALA A 227 -19.35 -4.46 -18.72
CA ALA A 227 -20.36 -3.94 -19.62
C ALA A 227 -21.76 -4.35 -19.21
N LYS A 228 -21.96 -5.62 -18.85
CA LYS A 228 -23.24 -6.13 -18.37
C LYS A 228 -23.70 -5.47 -17.09
N ILE A 229 -22.79 -5.27 -16.12
CA ILE A 229 -23.11 -4.55 -14.87
C ILE A 229 -23.56 -3.11 -15.18
N ILE A 230 -22.84 -2.44 -16.08
CA ILE A 230 -23.16 -1.06 -16.49
C ILE A 230 -24.53 -1.05 -17.19
N ASP A 231 -24.76 -1.92 -18.16
CA ASP A 231 -26.01 -1.98 -18.93
C ASP A 231 -27.22 -2.27 -18.05
N ASP A 232 -27.14 -3.29 -17.20
CA ASP A 232 -28.19 -3.67 -16.25
C ASP A 232 -28.55 -2.51 -15.27
N THR A 233 -27.56 -1.70 -14.89
CA THR A 233 -27.75 -0.57 -13.98
C THR A 233 -28.33 0.64 -14.69
N MET A 234 -27.80 0.98 -15.87
CA MET A 234 -28.31 2.09 -16.70
C MET A 234 -29.73 1.87 -17.13
N ALA A 235 -30.12 0.63 -17.48
CA ALA A 235 -31.50 0.26 -17.82
C ALA A 235 -32.50 0.54 -16.71
N LYS A 236 -32.06 0.59 -15.44
CA LYS A 236 -32.88 0.93 -14.27
C LYS A 236 -32.85 2.42 -13.95
N GLY A 237 -32.07 3.23 -14.66
CA GLY A 237 -31.85 4.64 -14.39
C GLY A 237 -30.90 4.90 -13.21
N GLY A 238 -30.12 3.92 -12.77
CA GLY A 238 -29.20 4.02 -11.65
C GLY A 238 -27.77 4.38 -12.03
N ASN A 239 -26.97 4.75 -11.02
CA ASN A 239 -25.54 5.01 -11.14
C ASN A 239 -24.73 3.74 -10.86
N VAL A 240 -23.62 3.56 -11.58
CA VAL A 240 -22.55 2.62 -11.22
C VAL A 240 -21.47 3.39 -10.48
N VAL A 241 -21.24 3.05 -9.21
CA VAL A 241 -20.21 3.69 -8.38
C VAL A 241 -19.10 2.67 -8.13
N ILE A 242 -17.87 3.02 -8.52
CA ILE A 242 -16.71 2.14 -8.47
C ILE A 242 -15.67 2.73 -7.52
N PRO A 243 -15.57 2.25 -6.28
CA PRO A 243 -14.44 2.55 -5.41
C PRO A 243 -13.16 1.99 -6.02
N ALA A 244 -12.18 2.83 -6.33
CA ALA A 244 -10.92 2.41 -6.95
C ALA A 244 -9.73 3.15 -6.35
N PHE A 245 -8.56 2.49 -6.33
CA PHE A 245 -7.32 3.18 -6.09
C PHE A 245 -7.05 4.19 -7.21
N ALA A 246 -6.52 5.35 -6.83
CA ALA A 246 -6.31 6.46 -7.76
C ALA A 246 -5.25 6.14 -8.83
N VAL A 247 -4.30 5.28 -8.50
CA VAL A 247 -3.17 4.88 -9.35
C VAL A 247 -3.28 3.39 -9.66
N GLY A 248 -3.09 3.01 -10.90
CA GLY A 248 -3.20 1.65 -11.44
C GLY A 248 -4.66 1.27 -11.72
N ARG A 249 -5.43 0.92 -10.72
CA ARG A 249 -6.80 0.40 -10.87
C ARG A 249 -7.76 1.34 -11.62
N THR A 250 -7.67 2.64 -11.39
CA THR A 250 -8.48 3.61 -12.13
C THR A 250 -8.15 3.58 -13.62
N GLN A 251 -6.88 3.49 -13.98
CA GLN A 251 -6.42 3.48 -15.37
C GLN A 251 -6.82 2.17 -16.08
N GLU A 252 -6.72 1.04 -15.42
CA GLU A 252 -7.22 -0.24 -15.97
C GLU A 252 -8.74 -0.20 -16.24
N LEU A 253 -9.53 0.36 -15.30
CA LEU A 253 -10.96 0.53 -15.51
C LEU A 253 -11.25 1.42 -16.73
N LEU A 254 -10.49 2.50 -16.93
CA LEU A 254 -10.63 3.35 -18.11
C LEU A 254 -10.30 2.61 -19.40
N TYR A 255 -9.27 1.75 -19.38
CA TYR A 255 -8.92 0.90 -20.51
C TYR A 255 -10.07 -0.02 -20.90
N PHE A 256 -10.67 -0.75 -19.94
CA PHE A 256 -11.84 -1.60 -20.19
C PHE A 256 -13.06 -0.80 -20.62
N ILE A 257 -13.33 0.36 -20.02
CA ILE A 257 -14.49 1.19 -20.40
C ILE A 257 -14.33 1.74 -21.82
N ARG A 258 -13.12 2.11 -22.24
CA ARG A 258 -12.86 2.46 -23.64
C ARG A 258 -13.24 1.32 -24.57
N GLU A 259 -12.79 0.11 -24.28
CA GLU A 259 -13.11 -1.07 -25.07
C GLU A 259 -14.63 -1.36 -25.09
N ILE A 260 -15.31 -1.23 -23.95
CA ILE A 260 -16.78 -1.34 -23.85
C ILE A 260 -17.47 -0.35 -24.79
N LYS A 261 -16.99 0.89 -24.83
CA LYS A 261 -17.53 1.94 -25.69
C LYS A 261 -17.25 1.69 -27.17
N ASP A 262 -16.03 1.33 -27.52
CA ASP A 262 -15.61 1.03 -28.90
C ASP A 262 -16.42 -0.14 -29.46
N LYS A 263 -16.65 -1.18 -28.67
CA LYS A 263 -17.48 -2.34 -29.03
C LYS A 263 -18.99 -2.12 -28.86
N GLN A 264 -19.41 -0.96 -28.35
CA GLN A 264 -20.81 -0.63 -28.04
C GLN A 264 -21.55 -1.72 -27.25
N LEU A 265 -20.93 -2.24 -26.19
CA LEU A 265 -21.47 -3.36 -25.42
C LEU A 265 -22.65 -2.95 -24.51
N VAL A 266 -22.73 -1.68 -24.07
CA VAL A 266 -23.85 -1.15 -23.29
C VAL A 266 -24.94 -0.65 -24.23
N LYS A 267 -26.11 -1.29 -24.21
CA LYS A 267 -27.21 -1.04 -25.14
C LYS A 267 -28.25 -0.06 -24.59
N SER A 268 -28.50 -0.07 -23.28
CA SER A 268 -29.49 0.78 -22.60
C SER A 268 -29.13 2.26 -22.65
N ASN A 269 -27.84 2.59 -22.65
CA ASN A 269 -27.30 3.94 -22.77
C ASN A 269 -25.90 3.90 -23.39
N PRO A 270 -25.76 3.80 -24.73
CA PRO A 270 -24.45 3.69 -25.39
C PRO A 270 -23.51 4.86 -25.09
N ASP A 271 -24.07 6.04 -24.88
CA ASP A 271 -23.32 7.28 -24.61
C ASP A 271 -23.20 7.60 -23.12
N PHE A 272 -23.34 6.61 -22.23
CA PHE A 272 -23.28 6.82 -20.79
C PHE A 272 -22.04 7.64 -20.38
N PRO A 273 -22.20 8.63 -19.49
CA PRO A 273 -21.09 9.43 -19.01
C PRO A 273 -20.27 8.67 -17.95
N VAL A 274 -18.95 8.88 -17.98
CA VAL A 274 -18.00 8.32 -17.04
C VAL A 274 -17.25 9.46 -16.35
N TYR A 275 -17.21 9.44 -15.04
CA TYR A 275 -16.55 10.45 -14.25
C TYR A 275 -15.41 9.85 -13.40
N ILE A 276 -14.23 10.46 -13.51
CA ILE A 276 -13.16 10.26 -12.52
C ILE A 276 -13.29 11.37 -11.49
N ASP A 277 -13.74 11.01 -10.29
CA ASP A 277 -13.87 11.97 -9.19
C ASP A 277 -12.78 11.74 -8.12
N SER A 278 -11.54 12.00 -8.52
CA SER A 278 -10.35 11.96 -7.70
C SER A 278 -9.24 12.84 -8.30
N PRO A 279 -8.80 13.91 -7.62
CA PRO A 279 -7.70 14.76 -8.08
C PRO A 279 -6.39 13.98 -8.29
N LEU A 280 -6.10 13.02 -7.42
CA LEU A 280 -4.93 12.16 -7.55
C LEU A 280 -5.03 11.26 -8.79
N ALA A 281 -6.19 10.62 -9.02
CA ALA A 281 -6.40 9.76 -10.18
C ALA A 281 -6.25 10.52 -11.50
N ARG A 282 -6.72 11.76 -11.56
CA ARG A 282 -6.52 12.66 -12.71
C ARG A 282 -5.03 12.89 -12.99
N ARG A 283 -4.24 13.26 -11.94
CA ARG A 283 -2.79 13.47 -12.09
C ARG A 283 -2.09 12.19 -12.53
N ALA A 284 -2.44 11.05 -11.93
CA ALA A 284 -1.92 9.75 -12.33
C ALA A 284 -2.23 9.44 -13.80
N THR A 285 -3.48 9.63 -14.24
CA THR A 285 -3.86 9.40 -15.63
C THR A 285 -3.04 10.25 -16.61
N THR A 286 -2.66 11.48 -16.23
CA THR A 286 -1.74 12.30 -17.03
C THR A 286 -0.37 11.65 -17.19
N ILE A 287 0.17 11.01 -16.14
CA ILE A 287 1.43 10.27 -16.21
C ILE A 287 1.29 9.06 -17.13
N PHE A 288 0.17 8.32 -17.03
CA PHE A 288 -0.13 7.18 -17.89
C PHE A 288 -0.39 7.53 -19.38
N THR A 289 -0.47 8.82 -19.73
CA THR A 289 -0.58 9.32 -21.10
C THR A 289 0.68 10.04 -21.59
N GLY A 290 1.74 10.05 -20.77
CA GLY A 290 3.01 10.68 -21.08
C GLY A 290 3.94 9.80 -21.93
N ASP A 291 5.22 10.09 -21.87
CA ASP A 291 6.27 9.26 -22.48
C ASP A 291 6.48 7.99 -21.65
N LEU A 292 6.02 6.86 -22.18
CA LEU A 292 6.05 5.54 -21.54
C LEU A 292 6.81 4.50 -22.37
N ASP A 293 7.72 4.96 -23.23
CA ASP A 293 8.58 4.04 -23.97
C ASP A 293 9.33 3.09 -23.01
N GLY A 294 9.28 1.80 -23.30
CA GLY A 294 9.85 0.74 -22.48
C GLY A 294 9.03 0.32 -21.24
N TYR A 295 7.85 0.91 -20.98
CA TYR A 295 7.02 0.59 -19.79
C TYR A 295 5.69 -0.09 -20.13
N LEU A 296 5.19 0.04 -21.35
CA LEU A 296 3.92 -0.51 -21.78
C LEU A 296 4.03 -1.96 -22.27
N ASP A 297 2.94 -2.72 -22.12
CA ASP A 297 2.76 -3.99 -22.79
C ASP A 297 2.63 -3.81 -24.32
N ALA A 298 2.62 -4.91 -25.06
CA ALA A 298 2.56 -4.88 -26.53
C ALA A 298 1.25 -4.28 -27.07
N ASP A 299 0.13 -4.55 -26.41
CA ASP A 299 -1.19 -4.11 -26.86
C ASP A 299 -1.39 -2.61 -26.59
N ALA A 300 -1.02 -2.11 -25.41
CA ALA A 300 -1.05 -0.69 -25.12
C ALA A 300 -0.07 0.10 -25.99
N LEU A 301 1.12 -0.45 -26.24
CA LEU A 301 2.10 0.17 -27.14
C LEU A 301 1.57 0.27 -28.57
N ALA A 302 0.93 -0.79 -29.09
CA ALA A 302 0.30 -0.77 -30.41
C ALA A 302 -0.78 0.31 -30.51
N LEU A 303 -1.64 0.45 -29.48
CA LEU A 303 -2.66 1.50 -29.44
C LEU A 303 -2.04 2.91 -29.51
N VAL A 304 -0.97 3.15 -28.74
CA VAL A 304 -0.29 4.46 -28.72
C VAL A 304 0.37 4.75 -30.07
N GLN A 305 0.99 3.74 -30.71
CA GLN A 305 1.63 3.88 -32.03
C GLN A 305 0.63 4.14 -33.14
N ASP A 306 -0.59 3.60 -33.06
CA ASP A 306 -1.68 3.90 -33.99
C ASP A 306 -2.32 5.29 -33.75
N GLY A 307 -1.82 6.06 -32.82
CA GLY A 307 -2.36 7.38 -32.44
C GLY A 307 -3.65 7.32 -31.61
N THR A 308 -4.01 6.15 -31.12
CA THR A 308 -5.17 5.95 -30.24
C THR A 308 -4.76 6.27 -28.80
N HIS A 309 -5.52 7.14 -28.16
CA HIS A 309 -5.31 7.43 -26.74
C HIS A 309 -5.95 6.32 -25.89
N MET A 310 -5.16 5.63 -25.06
CA MET A 310 -5.59 4.49 -24.22
C MET A 310 -6.83 4.79 -23.35
N PHE A 311 -7.02 6.05 -22.94
CA PHE A 311 -8.07 6.48 -22.02
C PHE A 311 -9.02 7.52 -22.63
N ASN A 312 -8.96 7.79 -23.94
CA ASN A 312 -9.81 8.79 -24.56
C ASN A 312 -11.03 8.13 -25.21
N PHE A 313 -12.20 8.40 -24.68
CA PHE A 313 -13.48 7.97 -25.22
C PHE A 313 -14.56 9.04 -24.97
N SER A 314 -15.68 8.94 -25.72
CA SER A 314 -16.80 9.89 -25.60
C SER A 314 -17.35 9.93 -24.18
N ASN A 315 -17.64 11.14 -23.68
CA ASN A 315 -18.24 11.39 -22.36
C ASN A 315 -17.40 10.98 -21.15
N LEU A 316 -16.07 10.81 -21.30
CA LEU A 316 -15.16 10.79 -20.15
C LEU A 316 -15.00 12.21 -19.60
N ARG A 317 -15.17 12.39 -18.31
CA ARG A 317 -15.01 13.66 -17.61
C ARG A 317 -14.21 13.45 -16.32
N MET A 318 -13.36 14.42 -16.00
CA MET A 318 -12.56 14.43 -14.76
C MET A 318 -12.98 15.66 -13.95
N THR A 319 -13.43 15.43 -12.72
CA THR A 319 -13.82 16.52 -11.83
C THR A 319 -12.61 17.12 -11.14
N GLU A 320 -12.59 18.43 -11.00
CA GLU A 320 -11.54 19.17 -10.31
C GLU A 320 -12.02 19.69 -8.98
N THR A 321 -13.15 20.38 -8.98
CA THR A 321 -13.66 21.10 -7.82
C THR A 321 -14.58 20.25 -6.94
N VAL A 322 -14.80 20.73 -5.72
CA VAL A 322 -15.76 20.13 -4.79
C VAL A 322 -17.19 20.33 -5.28
N GLU A 323 -17.47 21.44 -5.94
CA GLU A 323 -18.78 21.79 -6.51
C GLU A 323 -19.14 20.84 -7.64
N GLU A 324 -18.21 20.54 -8.55
CA GLU A 324 -18.42 19.55 -9.60
C GLU A 324 -18.70 18.16 -9.02
N SER A 325 -17.92 17.74 -8.02
CA SER A 325 -18.11 16.46 -7.32
C SER A 325 -19.49 16.36 -6.67
N LYS A 326 -19.97 17.42 -6.03
CA LYS A 326 -21.31 17.47 -5.45
C LYS A 326 -22.41 17.38 -6.52
N GLY A 327 -22.23 18.08 -7.64
CA GLY A 327 -23.16 18.07 -8.76
C GLY A 327 -23.44 16.68 -9.31
N LEU A 328 -22.45 15.75 -9.26
CA LEU A 328 -22.63 14.35 -9.71
C LEU A 328 -23.69 13.59 -8.91
N ASN A 329 -23.94 13.98 -7.68
CA ASN A 329 -24.92 13.33 -6.80
C ASN A 329 -26.33 13.95 -6.91
N GLU A 330 -26.44 15.13 -7.51
CA GLU A 330 -27.68 15.92 -7.58
C GLU A 330 -28.37 15.81 -8.95
N ASP A 331 -27.60 15.61 -10.02
CA ASP A 331 -28.16 15.48 -11.36
C ASP A 331 -28.82 14.10 -11.54
N GLY A 332 -29.94 13.92 -12.03
CA GLY A 332 -30.64 12.65 -12.23
C GLY A 332 -30.13 11.80 -13.40
N ILE A 333 -28.96 12.08 -13.97
CA ILE A 333 -28.42 11.39 -15.16
C ILE A 333 -27.67 10.12 -14.75
N PRO A 334 -28.07 8.93 -15.21
CA PRO A 334 -27.33 7.69 -14.96
C PRO A 334 -25.88 7.77 -15.49
N LYS A 335 -24.92 7.40 -14.66
CA LYS A 335 -23.49 7.54 -14.96
C LYS A 335 -22.64 6.49 -14.25
N VAL A 336 -21.41 6.35 -14.72
CA VAL A 336 -20.34 5.64 -14.02
C VAL A 336 -19.51 6.66 -13.24
N ILE A 337 -19.27 6.43 -11.95
CA ILE A 337 -18.42 7.27 -11.08
C ILE A 337 -17.29 6.40 -10.55
N ILE A 338 -16.06 6.72 -10.91
CA ILE A 338 -14.84 6.10 -10.38
C ILE A 338 -14.22 7.07 -9.40
N SER A 339 -14.07 6.67 -8.14
CA SER A 339 -13.61 7.57 -7.08
C SER A 339 -12.75 6.86 -6.02
N ALA A 340 -11.74 7.53 -5.51
CA ALA A 340 -10.89 7.05 -4.41
C ALA A 340 -11.53 7.40 -3.03
N SER A 341 -11.28 6.60 -1.98
CA SER A 341 -10.36 5.46 -1.91
C SER A 341 -11.01 4.14 -2.30
N GLY A 342 -10.22 3.16 -2.70
CA GLY A 342 -10.70 1.84 -3.10
C GLY A 342 -11.34 1.02 -1.97
N MET A 343 -11.00 1.27 -0.69
CA MET A 343 -11.59 0.61 0.48
C MET A 343 -12.70 1.43 1.15
N CYS A 344 -13.04 2.60 0.62
CA CYS A 344 -14.10 3.50 1.09
C CYS A 344 -13.88 4.17 2.46
N ASP A 345 -12.67 4.14 3.00
CA ASP A 345 -12.38 4.70 4.32
C ASP A 345 -12.18 6.23 4.30
N ALA A 346 -11.77 6.76 3.17
CA ALA A 346 -11.52 8.19 2.97
C ALA A 346 -11.96 8.64 1.57
N GLY A 347 -11.84 9.93 1.29
CA GLY A 347 -12.02 10.50 -0.04
C GLY A 347 -13.46 10.75 -0.46
N ARG A 348 -13.60 11.21 -1.70
CA ARG A 348 -14.89 11.62 -2.30
C ARG A 348 -15.85 10.44 -2.47
N ILE A 349 -15.36 9.22 -2.59
CA ILE A 349 -16.17 8.00 -2.68
C ILE A 349 -17.19 7.89 -1.56
N ARG A 350 -16.86 8.32 -0.35
CA ARG A 350 -17.80 8.27 0.80
C ARG A 350 -19.03 9.14 0.60
N HIS A 351 -18.88 10.26 -0.11
CA HIS A 351 -20.01 11.11 -0.48
C HIS A 351 -20.87 10.44 -1.55
N HIS A 352 -20.25 9.83 -2.56
CA HIS A 352 -21.00 9.07 -3.57
C HIS A 352 -21.74 7.89 -2.97
N LEU A 353 -21.12 7.15 -2.03
CA LEU A 353 -21.79 6.07 -1.30
C LEU A 353 -23.00 6.59 -0.49
N LYS A 354 -22.87 7.72 0.21
CA LYS A 354 -23.98 8.33 0.94
C LYS A 354 -25.20 8.60 0.04
N HIS A 355 -24.97 9.04 -1.20
CA HIS A 355 -26.04 9.41 -2.13
C HIS A 355 -26.58 8.26 -2.98
N ASN A 356 -25.85 7.13 -3.07
CA ASN A 356 -26.22 6.03 -3.97
C ASN A 356 -26.56 4.72 -3.25
N LEU A 357 -26.07 4.45 -2.03
CA LEU A 357 -26.30 3.18 -1.32
C LEU A 357 -27.77 2.88 -1.04
N TRP A 358 -28.59 3.91 -0.76
CA TRP A 358 -30.01 3.75 -0.43
C TRP A 358 -30.91 3.59 -1.67
N LYS A 359 -30.36 3.74 -2.88
CA LYS A 359 -31.09 3.68 -4.15
C LYS A 359 -31.00 2.26 -4.74
N PRO A 360 -32.11 1.53 -4.86
CA PRO A 360 -32.11 0.15 -5.36
C PRO A 360 -31.77 0.03 -6.84
N GLU A 361 -31.89 1.11 -7.62
CA GLU A 361 -31.48 1.17 -9.02
C GLU A 361 -29.98 1.26 -9.21
N CYS A 362 -29.23 1.72 -8.18
CA CYS A 362 -27.77 1.90 -8.24
C CYS A 362 -26.98 0.61 -7.99
N THR A 363 -25.76 0.55 -8.49
CA THR A 363 -24.84 -0.56 -8.25
C THR A 363 -23.49 -0.01 -7.74
N ILE A 364 -22.97 -0.60 -6.67
CA ILE A 364 -21.61 -0.36 -6.17
C ILE A 364 -20.74 -1.55 -6.60
N VAL A 365 -19.65 -1.29 -7.31
CA VAL A 365 -18.77 -2.33 -7.86
C VAL A 365 -17.40 -2.26 -7.20
N PHE A 366 -17.08 -3.21 -6.36
CA PHE A 366 -15.75 -3.35 -5.78
C PHE A 366 -14.84 -4.11 -6.76
N VAL A 367 -13.70 -3.52 -7.09
CA VAL A 367 -12.76 -4.00 -8.10
C VAL A 367 -11.38 -4.34 -7.51
N GLY A 368 -11.28 -4.44 -6.20
CA GLY A 368 -10.03 -4.73 -5.50
C GLY A 368 -10.27 -5.29 -4.11
N TYR A 369 -9.18 -5.70 -3.47
CA TYR A 369 -9.20 -6.23 -2.11
C TYR A 369 -9.82 -5.23 -1.13
N GLN A 370 -10.65 -5.76 -0.23
CA GLN A 370 -11.26 -4.99 0.85
C GLN A 370 -10.75 -5.51 2.19
N GLY A 371 -9.93 -4.69 2.85
CA GLY A 371 -9.31 -5.02 4.14
C GLY A 371 -10.35 -5.18 5.25
N GLU A 372 -10.09 -6.06 6.21
CA GLU A 372 -10.95 -6.22 7.38
C GLU A 372 -11.07 -4.90 8.16
N GLY A 373 -12.28 -4.57 8.58
CA GLY A 373 -12.60 -3.35 9.34
C GLY A 373 -12.87 -2.12 8.47
N THR A 374 -12.70 -2.22 7.14
CA THR A 374 -13.02 -1.13 6.20
C THR A 374 -14.50 -1.08 5.89
N LEU A 375 -14.96 0.10 5.44
CA LEU A 375 -16.35 0.26 4.99
C LEU A 375 -16.65 -0.63 3.77
N GLY A 376 -15.71 -0.73 2.82
CA GLY A 376 -15.87 -1.58 1.65
C GLY A 376 -16.04 -3.06 2.01
N ARG A 377 -15.27 -3.55 2.98
CA ARG A 377 -15.42 -4.93 3.50
C ARG A 377 -16.79 -5.16 4.13
N SER A 378 -17.27 -4.23 4.95
CA SER A 378 -18.59 -4.33 5.58
C SER A 378 -19.71 -4.40 4.53
N LEU A 379 -19.61 -3.60 3.45
CA LEU A 379 -20.58 -3.63 2.36
C LEU A 379 -20.57 -4.98 1.61
N LEU A 380 -19.39 -5.56 1.36
CA LEU A 380 -19.27 -6.88 0.75
C LEU A 380 -19.82 -8.01 1.65
N GLU A 381 -19.73 -7.85 2.96
CA GLU A 381 -20.31 -8.79 3.95
C GLU A 381 -21.84 -8.66 4.09
N GLY A 382 -22.45 -7.73 3.38
CA GLY A 382 -23.92 -7.63 3.26
C GLY A 382 -24.58 -6.90 4.42
N VAL A 383 -23.93 -5.91 5.03
CA VAL A 383 -24.57 -5.06 6.04
C VAL A 383 -25.78 -4.33 5.45
N ARG A 384 -26.84 -4.17 6.24
CA ARG A 384 -28.10 -3.55 5.81
C ARG A 384 -28.10 -2.03 5.94
N SER A 385 -27.23 -1.48 6.78
CA SER A 385 -27.04 -0.04 6.94
C SER A 385 -25.58 0.26 7.31
N VAL A 386 -25.12 1.47 6.98
CA VAL A 386 -23.80 1.98 7.33
C VAL A 386 -23.89 3.41 7.83
N LYS A 387 -22.96 3.83 8.70
CA LYS A 387 -22.90 5.20 9.19
C LYS A 387 -21.91 6.03 8.37
N LEU A 388 -22.41 7.01 7.62
CA LEU A 388 -21.61 7.95 6.82
C LEU A 388 -21.86 9.39 7.28
N PHE A 389 -20.80 10.12 7.62
CA PHE A 389 -20.86 11.52 8.08
C PHE A 389 -21.87 11.77 9.23
N GLY A 390 -22.06 10.77 10.10
CA GLY A 390 -22.99 10.85 11.24
C GLY A 390 -24.41 10.40 10.93
N GLU A 391 -24.77 10.16 9.68
CA GLU A 391 -26.08 9.67 9.24
C GLU A 391 -26.05 8.15 9.02
N GLU A 392 -27.15 7.47 9.35
CA GLU A 392 -27.37 6.06 9.04
C GLU A 392 -27.96 5.94 7.63
N ILE A 393 -27.28 5.24 6.74
CA ILE A 393 -27.65 5.06 5.34
C ILE A 393 -28.00 3.59 5.12
N ALA A 394 -29.24 3.32 4.67
CA ALA A 394 -29.65 1.97 4.28
C ALA A 394 -28.88 1.49 3.04
N VAL A 395 -28.62 0.19 2.94
CA VAL A 395 -27.96 -0.43 1.78
C VAL A 395 -29.01 -1.17 0.97
N HIS A 396 -29.53 -0.51 -0.06
CA HIS A 396 -30.48 -1.06 -1.03
C HIS A 396 -29.86 -1.24 -2.41
N ALA A 397 -28.77 -0.52 -2.70
CA ALA A 397 -28.01 -0.66 -3.96
C ALA A 397 -27.48 -2.09 -4.09
N LYS A 398 -27.36 -2.55 -5.34
CA LYS A 398 -26.69 -3.82 -5.64
C LYS A 398 -25.20 -3.69 -5.32
N ILE A 399 -24.68 -4.58 -4.47
CA ILE A 399 -23.25 -4.68 -4.19
C ILE A 399 -22.66 -5.79 -5.05
N VAL A 400 -21.63 -5.48 -5.83
CA VAL A 400 -20.93 -6.43 -6.70
C VAL A 400 -19.48 -6.49 -6.28
N ASN A 401 -18.97 -7.70 -6.05
CA ASN A 401 -17.55 -7.97 -5.91
C ASN A 401 -17.04 -8.45 -7.27
N PHE A 402 -16.36 -7.57 -7.99
CA PHE A 402 -15.79 -7.84 -9.30
C PHE A 402 -14.39 -8.43 -9.10
N GLN A 403 -14.33 -9.75 -8.92
CA GLN A 403 -13.11 -10.48 -8.57
C GLN A 403 -12.16 -10.60 -9.78
N GLY A 404 -10.89 -10.91 -9.50
CA GLY A 404 -9.87 -11.22 -10.49
C GLY A 404 -8.99 -10.03 -10.89
N LEU A 405 -9.45 -8.78 -10.67
CA LEU A 405 -8.61 -7.59 -10.90
C LEU A 405 -7.68 -7.35 -9.70
N SER A 406 -6.84 -8.30 -9.30
CA SER A 406 -5.76 -8.02 -8.35
C SER A 406 -4.50 -7.60 -9.08
N SER A 407 -3.83 -6.54 -8.59
CA SER A 407 -2.53 -6.15 -9.12
C SER A 407 -1.39 -7.03 -8.63
N HIS A 408 -1.58 -7.80 -7.57
CA HIS A 408 -0.57 -8.75 -7.07
C HIS A 408 -0.73 -10.13 -7.72
N ALA A 409 0.40 -10.80 -7.90
CA ALA A 409 0.44 -12.20 -8.26
C ALA A 409 -0.27 -13.07 -7.21
N ASP A 410 -0.94 -14.12 -7.66
CA ASP A 410 -1.50 -15.13 -6.76
C ASP A 410 -0.45 -16.17 -6.36
N ARG A 411 -0.85 -17.12 -5.49
CA ARG A 411 0.08 -18.13 -4.97
C ARG A 411 0.81 -18.90 -6.06
N ASP A 412 0.10 -19.35 -7.08
CA ASP A 412 0.69 -20.22 -8.11
C ASP A 412 1.61 -19.42 -9.03
N HIS A 413 1.30 -18.14 -9.32
CA HIS A 413 2.19 -17.24 -10.04
C HIS A 413 3.44 -16.88 -9.23
N LEU A 414 3.30 -16.61 -7.92
CA LEU A 414 4.44 -16.39 -7.01
C LEU A 414 5.37 -17.61 -6.97
N LEU A 415 4.82 -18.82 -6.87
CA LEU A 415 5.61 -20.05 -6.88
C LEU A 415 6.27 -20.31 -8.24
N ALA A 416 5.58 -20.02 -9.35
CA ALA A 416 6.14 -20.12 -10.68
C ALA A 416 7.29 -19.13 -10.89
N TRP A 417 7.15 -17.88 -10.42
CA TRP A 417 8.17 -16.85 -10.52
C TRP A 417 9.46 -17.25 -9.81
N ILE A 418 9.40 -17.72 -8.55
CA ILE A 418 10.61 -18.15 -7.82
C ILE A 418 11.22 -19.42 -8.43
N ALA A 419 10.40 -20.34 -8.91
CA ALA A 419 10.87 -21.57 -9.55
C ALA A 419 11.59 -21.30 -10.88
N ASP A 420 11.23 -20.23 -11.59
CA ASP A 420 11.85 -19.87 -12.89
C ASP A 420 13.22 -19.21 -12.75
N ILE A 421 13.65 -18.74 -11.59
CA ILE A 421 14.98 -18.19 -11.38
C ILE A 421 16.03 -19.22 -11.81
N LYS A 422 16.90 -18.83 -12.74
CA LYS A 422 17.91 -19.73 -13.34
C LYS A 422 19.04 -20.04 -12.35
N ALA A 423 19.99 -20.86 -12.77
CA ALA A 423 21.18 -21.15 -11.94
C ALA A 423 22.14 -19.93 -11.86
N PRO A 424 22.82 -19.70 -10.73
CA PRO A 424 22.68 -20.44 -9.47
C PRO A 424 21.33 -20.20 -8.80
N LYS A 425 20.74 -21.26 -8.22
CA LYS A 425 19.51 -21.15 -7.44
C LYS A 425 19.79 -20.43 -6.13
N PRO A 426 18.83 -19.65 -5.59
CA PRO A 426 18.97 -18.97 -4.32
C PRO A 426 19.38 -19.91 -3.18
N GLN A 427 20.37 -19.50 -2.40
CA GLN A 427 20.75 -20.17 -1.16
C GLN A 427 19.66 -20.03 -0.11
N HIS A 428 19.03 -18.83 -0.07
CA HIS A 428 17.94 -18.54 0.83
C HIS A 428 16.91 -17.61 0.21
N VAL A 429 15.63 -17.82 0.54
CA VAL A 429 14.49 -17.00 0.13
C VAL A 429 13.82 -16.41 1.38
N PHE A 430 13.82 -15.09 1.48
CA PHE A 430 13.14 -14.35 2.56
C PHE A 430 11.73 -13.98 2.10
N ILE A 431 10.72 -14.41 2.84
CA ILE A 431 9.32 -14.18 2.52
C ILE A 431 8.81 -13.00 3.32
N VAL A 432 8.51 -11.91 2.63
CA VAL A 432 8.07 -10.63 3.19
C VAL A 432 6.71 -10.22 2.60
N HIS A 433 6.19 -9.07 2.99
CA HIS A 433 4.99 -8.45 2.43
C HIS A 433 3.81 -9.43 2.35
N GLY A 434 3.49 -10.05 3.47
CA GLY A 434 2.37 -10.98 3.63
C GLY A 434 1.88 -10.99 5.06
N ASP A 435 0.61 -11.29 5.25
CA ASP A 435 0.01 -11.39 6.58
C ASP A 435 0.74 -12.41 7.46
N ARG A 436 0.63 -12.23 8.79
CA ARG A 436 1.29 -13.03 9.82
C ARG A 436 1.08 -14.56 9.67
N GLU A 437 -0.05 -14.96 9.10
CA GLU A 437 -0.36 -16.37 8.84
C GLU A 437 0.04 -16.78 7.42
N VAL A 438 0.10 -15.82 6.49
CA VAL A 438 0.35 -16.07 5.06
C VAL A 438 1.84 -16.22 4.78
N ALA A 439 2.69 -15.32 5.28
CA ALA A 439 4.11 -15.34 4.98
C ALA A 439 4.81 -16.64 5.44
N PRO A 440 4.61 -17.16 6.69
CA PRO A 440 5.16 -18.44 7.09
C PRO A 440 4.60 -19.61 6.27
N TYR A 441 3.28 -19.62 5.98
CA TYR A 441 2.67 -20.66 5.14
C TYR A 441 3.28 -20.67 3.73
N PHE A 442 3.53 -19.48 3.15
CA PHE A 442 4.14 -19.38 1.83
C PHE A 442 5.60 -19.81 1.84
N ALA A 443 6.36 -19.52 2.91
CA ALA A 443 7.72 -20.02 3.10
C ALA A 443 7.75 -21.55 3.04
N GLU A 444 6.85 -22.25 3.76
CA GLU A 444 6.73 -23.71 3.67
C GLU A 444 6.40 -24.18 2.24
N SER A 445 5.66 -23.40 1.47
CA SER A 445 5.33 -23.73 0.08
C SER A 445 6.56 -23.59 -0.84
N VAL A 446 7.39 -22.59 -0.61
CA VAL A 446 8.68 -22.38 -1.30
C VAL A 446 9.68 -23.49 -0.93
N GLU A 447 9.71 -23.92 0.34
CA GLU A 447 10.56 -25.05 0.77
C GLU A 447 10.20 -26.37 0.06
N LYS A 448 8.92 -26.61 -0.23
CA LYS A 448 8.47 -27.79 -1.00
C LYS A 448 9.00 -27.79 -2.44
N LEU A 449 9.42 -26.64 -2.97
CA LEU A 449 10.11 -26.55 -4.26
C LEU A 449 11.62 -26.81 -4.16
N GLY A 450 12.14 -27.07 -2.96
CA GLY A 450 13.54 -27.40 -2.71
C GLY A 450 14.43 -26.19 -2.38
N PHE A 451 13.87 -25.03 -2.08
CA PHE A 451 14.59 -23.86 -1.58
C PHE A 451 14.69 -23.89 -0.05
N THR A 452 15.64 -23.18 0.52
CA THR A 452 15.61 -22.78 1.93
C THR A 452 14.86 -21.47 2.03
N ALA A 453 13.82 -21.39 2.86
CA ALA A 453 13.01 -20.18 2.98
C ALA A 453 12.54 -19.94 4.41
N HIS A 454 12.42 -18.68 4.82
CA HIS A 454 11.70 -18.30 6.04
C HIS A 454 11.07 -16.91 5.94
N ALA A 455 10.10 -16.64 6.80
CA ALA A 455 9.48 -15.33 6.95
C ALA A 455 10.17 -14.58 8.10
N PRO A 456 11.01 -13.56 7.80
CA PRO A 456 11.74 -12.82 8.81
C PRO A 456 10.81 -12.05 9.75
N GLN A 457 11.32 -11.72 10.93
CA GLN A 457 10.64 -10.90 11.92
C GLN A 457 11.20 -9.47 11.91
N TYR A 458 10.40 -8.54 12.41
CA TYR A 458 10.80 -7.14 12.54
C TYR A 458 12.12 -6.99 13.33
N THR A 459 13.07 -6.23 12.80
CA THR A 459 14.46 -6.04 13.27
C THR A 459 15.36 -7.27 13.20
N GLU A 460 14.95 -8.33 12.53
CA GLU A 460 15.85 -9.46 12.25
C GLU A 460 17.01 -9.00 11.38
N VAL A 461 18.22 -9.51 11.68
CA VAL A 461 19.43 -9.24 10.92
C VAL A 461 20.05 -10.56 10.47
N TYR A 462 20.30 -10.68 9.17
CA TYR A 462 20.91 -11.83 8.54
C TYR A 462 22.29 -11.50 7.98
N ASP A 463 23.30 -12.31 8.27
CA ASP A 463 24.63 -12.19 7.65
C ASP A 463 24.67 -13.01 6.35
N LEU A 464 24.80 -12.30 5.23
CA LEU A 464 24.79 -12.89 3.89
C LEU A 464 26.09 -13.62 3.52
N ILE A 465 27.19 -13.40 4.24
CA ILE A 465 28.45 -14.08 4.01
C ILE A 465 28.48 -15.39 4.81
N GLU A 466 28.12 -15.32 6.09
CA GLU A 466 28.08 -16.47 6.99
C GLU A 466 26.81 -17.31 6.85
N ASP A 467 25.82 -16.82 6.08
CA ASP A 467 24.54 -17.48 5.80
C ASP A 467 23.77 -17.84 7.08
N GLN A 468 23.61 -16.88 8.00
CA GLN A 468 22.97 -17.10 9.29
C GLN A 468 22.31 -15.86 9.89
N ILE A 469 21.31 -16.08 10.75
CA ILE A 469 20.72 -15.02 11.56
C ILE A 469 21.72 -14.59 12.62
N VAL A 470 22.06 -13.30 12.68
CA VAL A 470 22.98 -12.72 13.67
C VAL A 470 22.25 -11.94 14.76
N ALA A 471 21.04 -11.45 14.49
CA ALA A 471 20.15 -10.90 15.48
C ALA A 471 18.72 -11.35 15.23
N PRO A 472 18.06 -12.03 16.17
CA PRO A 472 16.67 -12.42 16.00
C PRO A 472 15.78 -11.17 16.05
N GLY A 473 14.73 -11.18 15.22
CA GLY A 473 13.70 -10.17 15.26
C GLY A 473 12.65 -10.45 16.35
N TYR A 474 11.57 -9.67 16.29
CA TYR A 474 10.39 -9.90 17.11
C TYR A 474 9.11 -9.57 16.31
N LEU A 475 7.98 -10.10 16.73
CA LEU A 475 6.69 -9.76 16.14
C LEU A 475 6.06 -8.60 16.92
N PRO A 476 5.91 -7.41 16.34
CA PRO A 476 5.22 -6.30 16.99
C PRO A 476 3.78 -6.65 17.37
N GLU A 477 3.30 -6.14 18.51
CA GLU A 477 1.88 -6.28 18.85
C GLU A 477 1.03 -5.46 17.88
N ARG A 478 0.08 -6.12 17.23
CA ARG A 478 -0.91 -5.42 16.37
C ARG A 478 -1.93 -4.69 17.22
N LYS A 479 -2.45 -3.56 16.72
CA LYS A 479 -3.61 -2.91 17.34
C LYS A 479 -4.74 -3.94 17.48
N ALA A 480 -5.28 -4.10 18.69
CA ALA A 480 -6.38 -5.04 18.95
C ALA A 480 -7.54 -4.78 18.00
N LYS A 481 -8.17 -5.86 17.49
CA LYS A 481 -9.44 -5.74 16.74
C LYS A 481 -10.39 -4.88 17.58
N ALA A 482 -10.92 -3.80 17.02
CA ALA A 482 -12.10 -3.18 17.57
C ALA A 482 -13.24 -4.21 17.38
N VAL A 483 -13.43 -5.05 18.39
CA VAL A 483 -14.57 -5.98 18.42
C VAL A 483 -15.82 -5.12 18.39
N GLY A 484 -16.59 -5.23 17.32
CA GLY A 484 -17.84 -4.49 17.18
C GLY A 484 -18.70 -4.72 18.42
N GLY A 485 -19.02 -3.63 19.16
CA GLY A 485 -20.09 -3.64 20.12
C GLY A 485 -19.77 -3.62 21.61
N GLN A 486 -18.64 -3.13 22.06
CA GLN A 486 -18.58 -2.43 23.36
C GLN A 486 -17.63 -1.25 23.21
N ARG A 487 -18.16 -0.03 23.33
CA ARG A 487 -17.32 1.14 23.58
C ARG A 487 -16.56 0.86 24.88
N VAL A 488 -15.28 0.46 24.75
CA VAL A 488 -14.35 0.53 25.86
C VAL A 488 -14.39 2.00 26.29
N SER A 489 -14.78 2.28 27.50
CA SER A 489 -14.98 3.65 27.96
C SER A 489 -13.63 4.38 27.83
N SER A 490 -13.63 5.63 27.39
CA SER A 490 -12.44 6.48 27.35
C SER A 490 -11.73 6.58 28.72
N ALA A 491 -12.44 6.25 29.79
CA ALA A 491 -11.93 6.11 31.15
C ALA A 491 -11.07 4.86 31.32
N TYR A 492 -11.43 3.72 30.74
CA TYR A 492 -10.63 2.49 30.78
C TYR A 492 -9.30 2.66 30.03
N GLU A 493 -9.33 3.19 28.80
CA GLU A 493 -8.11 3.45 28.01
C GLU A 493 -7.16 4.41 28.73
N ARG A 494 -7.71 5.48 29.36
CA ARG A 494 -6.92 6.39 30.19
C ARG A 494 -6.32 5.70 31.42
N LEU A 495 -7.05 4.78 32.03
CA LEU A 495 -6.57 4.01 33.18
C LEU A 495 -5.41 3.08 32.80
N VAL A 496 -5.55 2.37 31.66
CA VAL A 496 -4.48 1.50 31.12
C VAL A 496 -3.22 2.33 30.79
N ALA A 497 -3.37 3.48 30.11
CA ALA A 497 -2.26 4.36 29.79
C ALA A 497 -1.55 4.91 31.05
N LEU A 498 -2.30 5.24 32.11
CA LEU A 498 -1.72 5.64 33.40
C LEU A 498 -0.99 4.49 34.06
N GLY A 499 -1.51 3.26 34.00
CA GLY A 499 -0.84 2.05 34.50
C GLY A 499 0.51 1.82 33.78
N GLN A 500 0.53 1.90 32.48
CA GLN A 500 1.75 1.76 31.65
C GLN A 500 2.80 2.82 32.05
N ARG A 501 2.38 4.09 32.13
CA ARG A 501 3.25 5.21 32.55
C ARG A 501 3.81 5.00 33.96
N MET A 502 3.03 4.41 34.86
CA MET A 502 3.48 4.12 36.24
C MET A 502 4.58 3.05 36.24
N VAL A 503 4.43 1.98 35.44
CA VAL A 503 5.47 0.95 35.27
C VAL A 503 6.76 1.57 34.72
N ASP A 504 6.69 2.46 33.74
CA ASP A 504 7.85 3.18 33.19
C ASP A 504 8.55 4.05 34.24
N VAL A 505 7.78 4.73 35.09
CA VAL A 505 8.34 5.53 36.20
C VAL A 505 9.05 4.63 37.23
N ILE A 506 8.48 3.46 37.53
CA ILE A 506 9.11 2.49 38.46
C ILE A 506 10.43 2.01 37.85
N HIS A 507 10.48 1.62 36.59
CA HIS A 507 11.70 1.15 35.91
C HIS A 507 12.80 2.21 35.89
N ARG A 508 12.45 3.48 35.59
CA ARG A 508 13.40 4.61 35.59
C ARG A 508 13.86 5.01 36.99
N SER A 509 13.17 4.56 38.04
CA SER A 509 13.50 4.85 39.44
C SER A 509 14.43 3.80 40.06
N LYS A 510 14.92 2.81 39.30
CA LYS A 510 15.93 1.85 39.71
C LYS A 510 17.20 2.59 40.20
N GLY A 511 17.54 2.42 41.50
CA GLY A 511 18.67 3.13 42.12
C GLY A 511 18.29 4.32 43.01
N ARG A 512 17.00 4.67 43.15
CA ARG A 512 16.55 5.61 44.19
C ARG A 512 16.63 5.00 45.58
N ASP A 513 16.60 5.86 46.61
CA ASP A 513 16.66 5.44 47.99
C ASP A 513 15.47 4.56 48.41
N ASN A 514 15.76 3.56 49.25
CA ASN A 514 14.76 2.56 49.66
C ASN A 514 13.57 3.17 50.42
N LYS A 515 13.74 4.30 51.11
CA LYS A 515 12.67 4.97 51.85
C LYS A 515 11.63 5.57 50.90
N THR A 516 12.08 6.17 49.79
CA THR A 516 11.20 6.71 48.75
C THR A 516 10.48 5.59 48.00
N LEU A 517 11.21 4.54 47.61
CA LEU A 517 10.62 3.39 46.93
C LEU A 517 9.61 2.64 47.78
N GLY A 518 9.92 2.45 49.10
CA GLY A 518 9.00 1.82 50.03
C GLY A 518 7.68 2.60 50.18
N ARG A 519 7.76 3.92 50.34
CA ARG A 519 6.57 4.78 50.40
C ARG A 519 5.71 4.70 49.13
N TRP A 520 6.32 4.65 47.95
CA TRP A 520 5.58 4.48 46.71
C TRP A 520 4.92 3.10 46.60
N ALA A 521 5.60 2.04 47.03
CA ALA A 521 5.04 0.70 47.07
C ALA A 521 3.81 0.62 47.99
N ASP A 522 3.87 1.26 49.18
CA ASP A 522 2.73 1.31 50.10
C ASP A 522 1.56 2.11 49.55
N GLN A 523 1.82 3.24 48.86
CA GLN A 523 0.78 4.02 48.21
C GLN A 523 0.10 3.23 47.05
N LEU A 524 0.89 2.49 46.29
CA LEU A 524 0.39 1.66 45.20
C LEU A 524 -0.48 0.52 45.74
N ARG A 525 -0.04 -0.14 46.79
CA ARG A 525 -0.82 -1.20 47.44
C ARG A 525 -2.16 -0.68 47.93
N GLN A 526 -2.18 0.43 48.69
CA GLN A 526 -3.43 1.05 49.14
C GLN A 526 -4.38 1.42 48.02
N LEU A 527 -3.84 1.82 46.86
CA LEU A 527 -4.65 2.14 45.68
C LEU A 527 -5.28 0.88 45.07
N LEU A 528 -4.50 -0.19 44.95
CA LEU A 528 -4.96 -1.48 44.42
C LEU A 528 -6.01 -2.11 45.36
N ASP A 529 -5.75 -2.16 46.65
CA ASP A 529 -6.69 -2.69 47.65
C ASP A 529 -8.05 -1.96 47.56
N LYS A 530 -8.04 -0.63 47.41
CA LYS A 530 -9.24 0.19 47.24
C LYS A 530 -10.02 -0.10 45.96
N TRP A 531 -9.34 -0.49 44.90
CA TRP A 531 -9.98 -0.82 43.64
C TRP A 531 -10.55 -2.23 43.60
N GLU A 532 -9.92 -3.18 44.32
CA GLU A 532 -10.42 -4.54 44.45
C GLU A 532 -11.64 -4.64 45.36
N GLU A 533 -11.84 -3.66 46.27
CA GLU A 533 -13.02 -3.54 47.16
C GLU A 533 -14.20 -2.81 46.48
N SER A 534 -14.01 -2.17 45.33
CA SER A 534 -15.03 -1.40 44.61
C SER A 534 -15.61 -2.15 43.44
#